data_237c170063a474f74249e5b121c98e5c
#
_entry.id   237c170063a474f74249e5b121c98e5c
#
_cell.length_a   1.000
_cell.length_b   1.000
_cell.length_c   1.000
_cell.angle_alpha   90.00
_cell.angle_beta   90.00
_cell.angle_gamma   90.00
#
_symmetry.space_group_name_H-M   'P 1'
#
loop_
_entity.id
_entity.type
_entity.pdbx_description
1 polymer ?
#
loop_
_entity_poly.entity_id
_entity_poly.type
_entity_poly.pdbx_seq_one_letter_code
_entity_poly.pdbx_strand_id
1 'polypeptide(L)'
;MQLLNSPGITEAVSLRTIITVVDPAILDTPELIQNPVFAQQVEIADLIAVSKSDLRNPAQVEEACELSRNMYPPKWRVIRLQQGSLPPDLLDHPSAASTHKTQSAPRLTLPTQDVPVSQPVSQPEPGQPIALNHSEQGVHAYSWLFHPDDCFDTERTRRFLTAIKGVKRIKAALRIGHAWLGYNRVIDDERVFPLNWRRDSRLEILSDQPLDKRHIEEGLLACLKQAEP
;
A
#
# COMPACT_ATOMS: atom_id res chain seq x y z
N MET A 1 7.72 14.21 2.50
CA MET A 1 8.93 15.06 2.59
C MET A 1 8.68 16.39 3.29
N GLN A 2 7.60 17.13 3.01
CA GLN A 2 7.35 18.44 3.68
C GLN A 2 7.24 18.31 5.21
N LEU A 3 6.58 17.27 5.70
CA LEU A 3 6.41 17.06 7.15
C LEU A 3 7.74 16.79 7.86
N LEU A 4 8.68 16.10 7.23
CA LEU A 4 10.00 15.79 7.78
C LEU A 4 10.92 17.03 7.83
N ASN A 5 10.58 18.08 7.09
CA ASN A 5 11.33 19.36 7.08
C ASN A 5 10.71 20.42 8.02
N SER A 6 9.69 20.05 8.80
CA SER A 6 9.07 20.97 9.76
C SER A 6 9.99 21.24 10.96
N PRO A 7 10.06 22.48 11.44
CA PRO A 7 10.78 22.79 12.69
C PRO A 7 10.28 21.89 13.83
N GLY A 8 11.18 21.34 14.62
CA GLY A 8 10.88 20.40 15.71
C GLY A 8 10.89 18.95 15.28
N ILE A 9 10.52 18.59 14.05
CA ILE A 9 10.68 17.21 13.55
C ILE A 9 12.12 16.95 13.13
N THR A 10 12.74 17.89 12.46
CA THR A 10 14.16 17.82 12.06
C THR A 10 15.13 17.73 13.24
N GLU A 11 14.72 18.18 14.43
CA GLU A 11 15.50 18.08 15.66
C GLU A 11 15.34 16.71 16.34
N ALA A 12 14.20 16.06 16.14
CA ALA A 12 13.85 14.81 16.78
C ALA A 12 14.03 13.57 15.87
N VAL A 13 14.04 13.74 14.54
CA VAL A 13 14.05 12.66 13.57
C VAL A 13 15.16 12.85 12.55
N SER A 14 15.95 11.81 12.32
CA SER A 14 16.98 11.78 11.27
C SER A 14 16.52 10.90 10.12
N LEU A 15 16.40 11.49 8.92
CA LEU A 15 16.10 10.74 7.71
C LEU A 15 17.30 9.88 7.32
N ARG A 16 17.07 8.61 7.15
CA ARG A 16 18.05 7.61 6.68
C ARG A 16 17.74 7.22 5.25
N THR A 17 18.28 6.11 4.79
CA THR A 17 18.14 5.59 3.43
C THR A 17 16.67 5.57 2.97
N ILE A 18 16.39 6.25 1.88
CA ILE A 18 15.11 6.13 1.19
C ILE A 18 15.22 4.96 0.20
N ILE A 19 14.38 3.97 0.37
CA ILE A 19 14.41 2.74 -0.41
C ILE A 19 13.15 2.65 -1.27
N THR A 20 13.34 2.56 -2.59
CA THR A 20 12.25 2.21 -3.51
C THR A 20 12.34 0.72 -3.84
N VAL A 21 11.22 0.02 -3.63
CA VAL A 21 11.11 -1.41 -3.93
C VAL A 21 10.49 -1.59 -5.31
N VAL A 22 11.20 -2.32 -6.18
CA VAL A 22 10.78 -2.59 -7.56
C VAL A 22 10.53 -4.09 -7.73
N ASP A 23 9.36 -4.48 -8.27
CA ASP A 23 9.09 -5.85 -8.72
C ASP A 23 9.60 -6.00 -10.16
N PRO A 24 10.36 -7.05 -10.51
CA PRO A 24 10.77 -7.31 -11.90
C PRO A 24 9.61 -7.39 -12.90
N ALA A 25 8.39 -7.66 -12.43
CA ALA A 25 7.18 -7.60 -13.25
C ALA A 25 6.92 -6.23 -13.89
N ILE A 26 7.60 -5.19 -13.46
CA ILE A 26 7.52 -3.85 -14.10
C ILE A 26 7.95 -3.92 -15.57
N LEU A 27 8.82 -4.86 -15.94
CA LEU A 27 9.25 -5.08 -17.33
C LEU A 27 8.11 -5.56 -18.21
N ASP A 28 7.12 -6.26 -17.63
CA ASP A 28 5.93 -6.77 -18.33
C ASP A 28 4.87 -5.67 -18.53
N THR A 29 5.06 -4.48 -17.94
CA THR A 29 4.10 -3.38 -17.95
C THR A 29 4.82 -2.04 -18.14
N PRO A 30 5.25 -1.72 -19.37
CA PRO A 30 6.03 -0.50 -19.67
C PRO A 30 5.34 0.80 -19.24
N GLU A 31 4.00 0.81 -19.15
CA GLU A 31 3.22 1.97 -18.72
C GLU A 31 3.50 2.34 -17.26
N LEU A 32 3.87 1.36 -16.43
CA LEU A 32 4.25 1.62 -15.03
C LEU A 32 5.58 2.37 -14.94
N ILE A 33 6.50 2.13 -15.86
CA ILE A 33 7.79 2.84 -15.89
C ILE A 33 7.57 4.32 -16.25
N GLN A 34 6.57 4.61 -17.09
CA GLN A 34 6.19 5.96 -17.49
C GLN A 34 5.27 6.66 -16.48
N ASN A 35 4.83 5.95 -15.44
CA ASN A 35 3.93 6.50 -14.43
C ASN A 35 4.65 7.59 -13.61
N PRO A 36 4.09 8.82 -13.50
CA PRO A 36 4.70 9.91 -12.74
C PRO A 36 4.98 9.57 -11.27
N VAL A 37 4.11 8.76 -10.64
CA VAL A 37 4.30 8.33 -9.25
C VAL A 37 5.53 7.43 -9.13
N PHE A 38 5.72 6.51 -10.08
CA PHE A 38 6.92 5.66 -10.12
C PHE A 38 8.18 6.51 -10.33
N ALA A 39 8.15 7.43 -11.28
CA ALA A 39 9.26 8.35 -11.54
C ALA A 39 9.66 9.14 -10.27
N GLN A 40 8.68 9.66 -9.52
CA GLN A 40 8.92 10.38 -8.26
C GLN A 40 9.49 9.46 -7.17
N GLN A 41 8.99 8.24 -7.05
CA GLN A 41 9.53 7.26 -6.10
C GLN A 41 10.99 6.93 -6.43
N VAL A 42 11.31 6.82 -7.71
CA VAL A 42 12.69 6.62 -8.16
C VAL A 42 13.53 7.87 -7.89
N GLU A 43 13.02 9.06 -8.18
CA GLU A 43 13.74 10.33 -8.00
C GLU A 43 14.23 10.51 -6.56
N ILE A 44 13.38 10.26 -5.58
CA ILE A 44 13.72 10.44 -4.16
C ILE A 44 14.53 9.29 -3.56
N ALA A 45 14.60 8.14 -4.22
CA ALA A 45 15.27 6.95 -3.69
C ALA A 45 16.78 7.10 -3.65
N ASP A 46 17.40 6.76 -2.54
CA ASP A 46 18.85 6.56 -2.41
C ASP A 46 19.25 5.17 -2.92
N LEU A 47 18.40 4.16 -2.67
CA LEU A 47 18.62 2.77 -3.00
C LEU A 47 17.40 2.18 -3.69
N ILE A 48 17.62 1.34 -4.70
CA ILE A 48 16.56 0.51 -5.29
C ILE A 48 16.77 -0.94 -4.87
N ALA A 49 15.68 -1.52 -4.35
CA ALA A 49 15.62 -2.92 -3.94
C ALA A 49 14.71 -3.71 -4.90
N VAL A 50 15.32 -4.56 -5.73
CA VAL A 50 14.59 -5.44 -6.65
C VAL A 50 14.05 -6.63 -5.85
N SER A 51 12.75 -6.65 -5.65
CA SER A 51 12.03 -7.64 -4.83
C SER A 51 11.59 -8.86 -5.63
N LYS A 52 11.09 -9.89 -4.93
CA LYS A 52 10.56 -11.11 -5.56
C LYS A 52 11.52 -11.77 -6.54
N SER A 53 12.82 -11.60 -6.35
CA SER A 53 13.85 -12.19 -7.21
C SER A 53 13.88 -13.72 -7.13
N ASP A 54 13.33 -14.29 -6.07
CA ASP A 54 13.13 -15.72 -5.84
C ASP A 54 11.92 -16.29 -6.59
N LEU A 55 11.01 -15.46 -7.07
CA LEU A 55 9.77 -15.84 -7.76
C LEU A 55 9.82 -15.59 -9.28
N ARG A 56 10.92 -15.03 -9.78
CA ARG A 56 11.05 -14.62 -11.18
C ARG A 56 12.22 -15.30 -11.88
N ASN A 57 12.17 -15.33 -13.21
CA ASN A 57 13.28 -15.79 -14.02
C ASN A 57 14.52 -14.96 -13.75
N PRO A 58 15.69 -15.58 -13.52
CA PRO A 58 16.95 -14.87 -13.29
C PRO A 58 17.30 -13.80 -14.34
N ALA A 59 16.97 -14.02 -15.61
CA ALA A 59 17.20 -13.05 -16.68
C ALA A 59 16.34 -11.79 -16.50
N GLN A 60 15.06 -11.92 -16.15
CA GLN A 60 14.17 -10.79 -15.85
C GLN A 60 14.65 -10.01 -14.61
N VAL A 61 15.13 -10.73 -13.60
CA VAL A 61 15.70 -10.07 -12.40
C VAL A 61 16.92 -9.25 -12.74
N GLU A 62 17.82 -9.79 -13.59
CA GLU A 62 19.00 -9.05 -14.02
C GLU A 62 18.63 -7.83 -14.85
N GLU A 63 17.73 -7.98 -15.80
CA GLU A 63 17.23 -6.87 -16.63
C GLU A 63 16.60 -5.77 -15.76
N ALA A 64 15.79 -6.13 -14.75
CA ALA A 64 15.24 -5.17 -13.79
C ALA A 64 16.33 -4.47 -12.96
N CYS A 65 17.41 -5.18 -12.60
CA CYS A 65 18.56 -4.59 -11.94
C CYS A 65 19.31 -3.61 -12.86
N GLU A 66 19.50 -3.96 -14.13
CA GLU A 66 20.15 -3.09 -15.12
C GLU A 66 19.31 -1.84 -15.39
N LEU A 67 17.99 -2.00 -15.58
CA LEU A 67 17.07 -0.88 -15.68
C LEU A 67 17.20 0.04 -14.47
N SER A 68 17.21 -0.53 -13.27
CA SER A 68 17.31 0.23 -12.02
C SER A 68 18.64 0.97 -11.87
N ARG A 69 19.75 0.40 -12.34
CA ARG A 69 21.09 1.05 -12.33
C ARG A 69 21.14 2.26 -13.26
N ASN A 70 20.37 2.20 -14.35
CA ASN A 70 20.32 3.25 -15.38
C ASN A 70 19.30 4.35 -15.08
N MET A 71 18.52 4.24 -13.98
CA MET A 71 17.55 5.26 -13.58
C MET A 71 18.22 6.54 -13.07
N TYR A 72 17.65 7.67 -13.40
CA TYR A 72 18.11 8.97 -12.92
C TYR A 72 17.20 9.50 -11.80
N PRO A 73 17.75 10.15 -10.76
CA PRO A 73 19.18 10.33 -10.46
C PRO A 73 19.88 9.00 -10.13
N PRO A 74 21.24 8.93 -10.29
CA PRO A 74 21.99 7.72 -9.97
C PRO A 74 21.74 7.29 -8.53
N LYS A 75 21.57 5.98 -8.33
CA LYS A 75 21.31 5.40 -7.01
C LYS A 75 22.61 5.01 -6.33
N TRP A 76 22.66 5.20 -5.01
CA TRP A 76 23.79 4.74 -4.23
C TRP A 76 24.01 3.24 -4.41
N ARG A 77 22.92 2.46 -4.44
CA ARG A 77 22.98 1.01 -4.61
C ARG A 77 21.73 0.46 -5.26
N VAL A 78 21.87 -0.62 -6.02
CA VAL A 78 20.79 -1.49 -6.49
C VAL A 78 21.05 -2.88 -5.93
N ILE A 79 20.09 -3.45 -5.22
CA ILE A 79 20.21 -4.76 -4.57
C ILE A 79 19.08 -5.68 -4.98
N ARG A 80 19.31 -6.98 -4.87
CA ARG A 80 18.28 -8.01 -5.02
C ARG A 80 17.81 -8.46 -3.65
N LEU A 81 16.50 -8.52 -3.45
CA LEU A 81 15.91 -9.08 -2.24
C LEU A 81 15.48 -10.52 -2.50
N GLN A 82 15.87 -11.40 -1.61
CA GLN A 82 15.35 -12.77 -1.53
C GLN A 82 14.37 -12.85 -0.37
N GLN A 83 13.15 -13.31 -0.65
CA GLN A 83 12.07 -13.43 0.34
C GLN A 83 11.83 -12.13 1.15
N GLY A 84 12.07 -10.97 0.52
CA GLY A 84 11.92 -9.67 1.17
C GLY A 84 12.99 -9.32 2.21
N SER A 85 14.06 -10.10 2.34
CA SER A 85 15.14 -9.86 3.29
C SER A 85 16.04 -8.71 2.82
N LEU A 86 16.20 -7.72 3.68
CA LEU A 86 17.08 -6.56 3.48
C LEU A 86 18.15 -6.54 4.55
N PRO A 87 19.45 -6.41 4.20
CA PRO A 87 20.53 -6.22 5.16
C PRO A 87 20.30 -4.95 6.01
N PRO A 88 20.28 -5.04 7.34
CA PRO A 88 19.96 -3.89 8.21
C PRO A 88 20.93 -2.71 8.08
N ASP A 89 22.18 -2.97 7.77
CA ASP A 89 23.22 -1.96 7.56
C ASP A 89 22.88 -0.97 6.43
N LEU A 90 22.08 -1.40 5.46
CA LEU A 90 21.63 -0.54 4.37
C LEU A 90 20.60 0.50 4.81
N LEU A 91 19.96 0.32 5.98
CA LEU A 91 18.98 1.26 6.53
C LEU A 91 19.64 2.48 7.17
N ASP A 92 20.89 2.37 7.62
CA ASP A 92 21.56 3.41 8.41
C ASP A 92 22.37 4.41 7.58
N HIS A 93 22.44 4.22 6.25
CA HIS A 93 23.13 5.16 5.38
C HIS A 93 22.40 6.52 5.37
N PRO A 94 23.11 7.65 5.47
CA PRO A 94 22.48 8.97 5.36
C PRO A 94 21.82 9.13 3.99
N SER A 95 20.58 9.68 3.97
CA SER A 95 19.92 9.98 2.71
C SER A 95 20.58 11.17 2.00
N ALA A 96 20.78 11.08 0.69
CA ALA A 96 21.19 12.20 -0.13
C ALA A 96 20.16 13.34 -0.09
N ALA A 97 18.89 13.02 0.11
CA ALA A 97 17.82 14.01 0.28
C ALA A 97 18.00 14.88 1.55
N SER A 98 18.74 14.39 2.56
CA SER A 98 19.03 15.16 3.76
C SER A 98 20.19 16.17 3.56
N THR A 99 21.00 16.01 2.52
CA THR A 99 22.14 16.88 2.20
C THR A 99 21.78 17.97 1.19
N HIS A 100 20.72 17.81 0.42
CA HIS A 100 20.23 18.81 -0.51
C HIS A 100 19.32 19.83 0.21
N LYS A 101 19.92 20.83 0.86
CA LYS A 101 19.25 22.10 1.12
C LYS A 101 18.87 22.70 -0.23
N THR A 102 17.60 22.56 -0.58
CA THR A 102 16.85 23.41 -1.49
C THR A 102 17.55 23.94 -2.75
N GLN A 103 17.42 23.20 -3.85
CA GLN A 103 17.13 23.86 -5.12
C GLN A 103 15.83 23.25 -5.63
N SER A 104 14.87 24.11 -5.81
CA SER A 104 13.49 23.90 -6.26
C SER A 104 13.27 22.66 -7.13
N ALA A 105 12.91 21.54 -6.52
CA ALA A 105 12.13 20.54 -7.18
C ALA A 105 10.76 21.15 -7.52
N PRO A 106 10.14 20.85 -8.67
CA PRO A 106 8.81 21.29 -8.96
C PRO A 106 7.91 20.88 -7.80
N ARG A 107 7.29 21.88 -7.16
CA ARG A 107 6.33 21.67 -6.09
C ARG A 107 5.20 20.82 -6.66
N LEU A 108 5.24 19.53 -6.40
CA LEU A 108 4.01 18.79 -6.32
C LEU A 108 3.26 19.33 -5.11
N THR A 109 2.40 20.27 -5.36
CA THR A 109 1.25 20.49 -4.52
C THR A 109 0.39 19.25 -4.66
N LEU A 110 0.66 18.24 -3.84
CA LEU A 110 -0.45 17.40 -3.42
C LEU A 110 -1.50 18.39 -2.93
N PRO A 111 -2.74 18.34 -3.45
CA PRO A 111 -3.79 19.10 -2.83
C PRO A 111 -3.83 18.57 -1.39
N THR A 112 -3.21 19.33 -0.48
CA THR A 112 -3.53 19.27 0.93
C THR A 112 -4.95 19.81 0.99
N GLN A 113 -5.92 18.94 0.72
CA GLN A 113 -7.17 19.11 1.42
C GLN A 113 -6.72 19.01 2.87
N ASP A 114 -6.85 20.13 3.58
CA ASP A 114 -6.82 20.15 5.03
C ASP A 114 -7.83 19.12 5.52
N VAL A 115 -7.39 17.88 5.60
CA VAL A 115 -8.07 16.89 6.42
C VAL A 115 -7.78 17.38 7.83
N PRO A 116 -8.78 17.91 8.53
CA PRO A 116 -8.56 18.37 9.89
C PRO A 116 -8.04 17.18 10.69
N VAL A 117 -6.77 17.27 11.11
CA VAL A 117 -6.02 16.25 11.86
C VAL A 117 -6.56 16.12 13.30
N SER A 118 -7.82 16.46 13.56
CA SER A 118 -8.34 16.48 14.93
C SER A 118 -9.84 16.25 15.06
N GLN A 119 -10.40 15.37 14.22
CA GLN A 119 -11.61 14.69 14.68
C GLN A 119 -11.19 13.28 15.13
N PRO A 120 -11.51 12.87 16.38
CA PRO A 120 -11.41 11.48 16.74
C PRO A 120 -12.21 10.72 15.69
N VAL A 121 -11.56 9.77 15.00
CA VAL A 121 -12.25 8.89 14.06
C VAL A 121 -13.36 8.25 14.89
N SER A 122 -14.63 8.66 14.65
CA SER A 122 -15.77 8.08 15.33
C SER A 122 -15.68 6.57 15.16
N GLN A 123 -15.74 5.83 16.23
CA GLN A 123 -15.75 4.37 16.11
C GLN A 123 -17.03 3.99 15.37
N PRO A 124 -16.98 3.07 14.39
CA PRO A 124 -18.17 2.57 13.75
C PRO A 124 -19.07 1.88 14.79
N GLU A 125 -20.37 1.89 14.58
CA GLU A 125 -21.30 1.08 15.36
C GLU A 125 -21.34 -0.36 14.83
N PRO A 126 -21.71 -1.36 15.64
CA PRO A 126 -21.84 -2.73 15.15
C PRO A 126 -22.79 -2.83 13.95
N GLY A 127 -22.33 -3.45 12.88
CA GLY A 127 -23.08 -3.56 11.62
C GLY A 127 -23.23 -2.28 10.80
N GLN A 128 -22.56 -1.17 11.21
CA GLN A 128 -22.59 0.11 10.51
C GLN A 128 -21.16 0.57 10.23
N PRO A 129 -20.52 0.10 9.15
CA PRO A 129 -19.16 0.46 8.83
C PRO A 129 -19.03 1.92 8.42
N ILE A 130 -17.88 2.53 8.74
CA ILE A 130 -17.50 3.81 8.17
C ILE A 130 -16.86 3.54 6.81
N ALA A 131 -17.48 4.09 5.75
CA ALA A 131 -17.04 3.88 4.39
C ALA A 131 -16.52 5.17 3.76
N LEU A 132 -15.27 5.17 3.33
CA LEU A 132 -14.61 6.26 2.63
C LEU A 132 -14.32 5.87 1.19
N ASN A 133 -14.33 6.85 0.30
CA ASN A 133 -13.85 6.67 -1.06
C ASN A 133 -13.06 7.90 -1.51
N HIS A 134 -12.06 7.65 -2.30
CA HIS A 134 -11.21 8.68 -2.91
C HIS A 134 -10.90 8.29 -4.35
N SER A 135 -10.80 9.28 -5.23
CA SER A 135 -10.42 9.05 -6.63
C SER A 135 -9.38 10.07 -7.01
N GLU A 136 -8.24 9.59 -7.49
CA GLU A 136 -7.13 10.44 -7.92
C GLU A 136 -6.41 9.78 -9.12
N GLN A 137 -6.12 10.58 -10.14
CA GLN A 137 -5.35 10.14 -11.32
C GLN A 137 -5.87 8.85 -11.99
N GLY A 138 -7.19 8.66 -12.03
CA GLY A 138 -7.80 7.47 -12.63
C GLY A 138 -7.77 6.22 -11.75
N VAL A 139 -7.33 6.34 -10.50
CA VAL A 139 -7.42 5.27 -9.51
C VAL A 139 -8.51 5.58 -8.50
N HIS A 140 -9.38 4.61 -8.26
CA HIS A 140 -10.46 4.69 -7.29
C HIS A 140 -10.13 3.82 -6.08
N ALA A 141 -10.08 4.44 -4.91
CA ALA A 141 -9.84 3.79 -3.63
C ALA A 141 -11.14 3.77 -2.81
N TYR A 142 -11.50 2.63 -2.29
CA TYR A 142 -12.63 2.43 -1.40
C TYR A 142 -12.14 1.77 -0.13
N SER A 143 -12.59 2.25 1.03
CA SER A 143 -12.20 1.67 2.31
C SER A 143 -13.38 1.60 3.26
N TRP A 144 -13.40 0.54 4.05
CA TRP A 144 -14.39 0.30 5.10
C TRP A 144 -13.68 -0.01 6.41
N LEU A 145 -14.19 0.59 7.47
CA LEU A 145 -13.80 0.33 8.85
C LEU A 145 -15.03 -0.23 9.57
N PHE A 146 -14.90 -1.40 10.14
CA PHE A 146 -15.95 -2.10 10.87
C PHE A 146 -15.72 -2.06 12.37
N HIS A 147 -16.80 -2.19 13.14
CA HIS A 147 -16.70 -2.27 14.58
C HIS A 147 -15.86 -3.48 15.02
N PRO A 148 -15.11 -3.39 16.14
CA PRO A 148 -14.33 -4.51 16.65
C PRO A 148 -15.14 -5.80 16.91
N ASP A 149 -16.43 -5.67 17.21
CA ASP A 149 -17.31 -6.81 17.46
C ASP A 149 -17.89 -7.43 16.19
N ASP A 150 -17.81 -6.74 15.05
CA ASP A 150 -18.23 -7.30 13.78
C ASP A 150 -17.36 -8.52 13.41
N CYS A 151 -18.02 -9.66 13.29
CA CYS A 151 -17.38 -10.92 13.00
C CYS A 151 -17.80 -11.42 11.61
N PHE A 152 -16.85 -11.69 10.76
CA PHE A 152 -17.10 -12.15 9.40
C PHE A 152 -17.17 -13.67 9.32
N ASP A 153 -18.03 -14.19 8.43
CA ASP A 153 -18.02 -15.57 8.01
C ASP A 153 -16.93 -15.79 6.96
N THR A 154 -16.05 -16.74 7.19
CA THR A 154 -14.85 -16.98 6.34
C THR A 154 -15.22 -17.30 4.90
N GLU A 155 -16.15 -18.26 4.70
CA GLU A 155 -16.48 -18.76 3.38
C GLU A 155 -17.30 -17.74 2.57
N ARG A 156 -18.27 -17.09 3.21
CA ARG A 156 -19.07 -16.03 2.56
C ARG A 156 -18.16 -14.88 2.14
N THR A 157 -17.30 -14.42 3.05
CA THR A 157 -16.38 -13.31 2.79
C THR A 157 -15.43 -13.62 1.67
N ARG A 158 -14.77 -14.76 1.71
CA ARG A 158 -13.84 -15.18 0.66
C ARG A 158 -14.54 -15.24 -0.69
N ARG A 159 -15.71 -15.92 -0.76
CA ARG A 159 -16.49 -16.02 -1.99
C ARG A 159 -16.88 -14.65 -2.54
N PHE A 160 -17.33 -13.76 -1.66
CA PHE A 160 -17.71 -12.41 -2.04
C PHE A 160 -16.53 -11.61 -2.57
N LEU A 161 -15.40 -11.56 -1.83
CA LEU A 161 -14.21 -10.81 -2.24
C LEU A 161 -13.62 -11.33 -3.56
N THR A 162 -13.61 -12.63 -3.77
CA THR A 162 -13.15 -13.24 -5.03
C THR A 162 -14.08 -12.89 -6.21
N ALA A 163 -15.37 -12.71 -5.96
CA ALA A 163 -16.36 -12.39 -7.00
C ALA A 163 -16.28 -10.93 -7.49
N ILE A 164 -15.71 -10.00 -6.73
CA ILE A 164 -15.60 -8.59 -7.13
C ILE A 164 -14.68 -8.49 -8.34
N LYS A 165 -15.20 -7.96 -9.45
CA LYS A 165 -14.46 -7.79 -10.72
C LYS A 165 -13.95 -6.34 -10.87
N GLY A 166 -12.98 -6.15 -11.78
CA GLY A 166 -12.47 -4.82 -12.12
C GLY A 166 -11.59 -4.20 -11.01
N VAL A 167 -11.04 -5.01 -10.10
CA VAL A 167 -10.18 -4.53 -9.03
C VAL A 167 -8.71 -4.82 -9.32
N LYS A 168 -7.85 -3.85 -9.02
CA LYS A 168 -6.39 -4.02 -9.02
C LYS A 168 -5.89 -4.71 -7.76
N ARG A 169 -6.50 -4.36 -6.64
CA ARG A 169 -6.07 -4.85 -5.33
C ARG A 169 -7.21 -4.84 -4.33
N ILE A 170 -7.26 -5.87 -3.51
CA ILE A 170 -8.04 -5.89 -2.27
C ILE A 170 -7.07 -6.20 -1.13
N LYS A 171 -7.12 -5.40 -0.09
CA LYS A 171 -6.48 -5.69 1.21
C LYS A 171 -7.53 -5.70 2.29
N ALA A 172 -7.48 -6.70 3.15
CA ALA A 172 -8.33 -6.71 4.33
C ALA A 172 -7.63 -7.32 5.54
N ALA A 173 -8.03 -6.83 6.71
CA ALA A 173 -7.78 -7.42 8.01
C ALA A 173 -9.15 -7.64 8.65
N LEU A 174 -9.59 -8.89 8.81
CA LEU A 174 -10.96 -9.22 9.19
C LEU A 174 -10.99 -10.11 10.41
N ARG A 175 -11.89 -9.80 11.35
CA ARG A 175 -12.17 -10.66 12.50
C ARG A 175 -13.03 -11.84 12.08
N ILE A 176 -12.57 -13.04 12.37
CA ILE A 176 -13.24 -14.31 12.08
C ILE A 176 -13.32 -15.13 13.37
N GLY A 177 -14.39 -14.96 14.12
CA GLY A 177 -14.48 -15.53 15.45
C GLY A 177 -13.46 -14.94 16.42
N HIS A 178 -12.61 -15.78 16.98
CA HIS A 178 -11.50 -15.38 17.84
C HIS A 178 -10.19 -15.09 17.09
N ALA A 179 -10.14 -15.42 15.80
CA ALA A 179 -8.99 -15.23 14.94
C ALA A 179 -9.13 -13.98 14.08
N TRP A 180 -8.00 -13.52 13.57
CA TRP A 180 -7.92 -12.45 12.59
C TRP A 180 -7.21 -12.95 11.34
N LEU A 181 -7.79 -12.68 10.19
CA LEU A 181 -7.23 -13.06 8.90
C LEU A 181 -6.89 -11.84 8.07
N GLY A 182 -5.72 -11.87 7.48
CA GLY A 182 -5.33 -11.01 6.36
C GLY A 182 -5.81 -11.61 5.05
N TYR A 183 -6.40 -10.77 4.22
CA TYR A 183 -6.73 -11.07 2.83
C TYR A 183 -5.98 -10.08 1.94
N ASN A 184 -5.27 -10.57 0.96
CA ASN A 184 -4.63 -9.75 -0.04
C ASN A 184 -4.86 -10.38 -1.41
N ARG A 185 -5.44 -9.60 -2.32
CA ARG A 185 -5.59 -9.97 -3.72
C ARG A 185 -5.02 -8.87 -4.61
N VAL A 186 -4.15 -9.25 -5.54
CA VAL A 186 -3.61 -8.36 -6.57
C VAL A 186 -3.96 -9.02 -7.90
N ILE A 187 -4.88 -8.41 -8.64
CA ILE A 187 -5.49 -8.96 -9.86
C ILE A 187 -6.11 -10.33 -9.55
N ASP A 188 -5.44 -11.43 -9.89
CA ASP A 188 -5.91 -12.81 -9.69
C ASP A 188 -5.09 -13.59 -8.64
N ASP A 189 -4.00 -13.01 -8.09
CA ASP A 189 -3.21 -13.62 -7.01
C ASP A 189 -3.85 -13.33 -5.66
N GLU A 190 -4.48 -14.34 -5.08
CA GLU A 190 -5.17 -14.29 -3.79
C GLU A 190 -4.35 -14.97 -2.70
N ARG A 191 -4.19 -14.30 -1.57
CA ARG A 191 -3.54 -14.85 -0.38
C ARG A 191 -4.34 -14.56 0.86
N VAL A 192 -4.54 -15.59 1.68
CA VAL A 192 -5.15 -15.52 3.00
C VAL A 192 -4.12 -15.98 4.01
N PHE A 193 -3.96 -15.25 5.09
CA PHE A 193 -2.95 -15.54 6.10
C PHE A 193 -3.42 -15.08 7.50
N PRO A 194 -2.94 -15.73 8.58
CA PRO A 194 -3.27 -15.31 9.93
C PRO A 194 -2.64 -13.96 10.26
N LEU A 195 -3.35 -13.13 11.03
CA LEU A 195 -2.89 -11.83 11.52
C LEU A 195 -2.86 -11.80 13.05
N ASN A 196 -1.86 -11.09 13.59
CA ASN A 196 -1.81 -10.71 15.00
C ASN A 196 -2.53 -9.38 15.30
N TRP A 197 -3.28 -8.84 14.34
CA TRP A 197 -4.11 -7.66 14.49
C TRP A 197 -5.33 -7.98 15.36
N ARG A 198 -5.72 -7.07 16.24
CA ARG A 198 -6.83 -7.32 17.20
C ARG A 198 -7.57 -6.04 17.56
N ARG A 199 -7.69 -5.11 16.62
CA ARG A 199 -8.24 -3.80 16.92
C ARG A 199 -9.61 -3.59 16.25
N ASP A 200 -9.65 -3.69 14.93
CA ASP A 200 -10.83 -3.43 14.12
C ASP A 200 -10.71 -4.19 12.79
N SER A 201 -11.83 -4.44 12.12
CA SER A 201 -11.81 -5.01 10.77
C SER A 201 -11.76 -3.89 9.73
N ARG A 202 -10.87 -4.05 8.77
CA ARG A 202 -10.63 -3.07 7.69
C ARG A 202 -10.58 -3.75 6.35
N LEU A 203 -11.11 -3.06 5.35
CA LEU A 203 -11.03 -3.49 3.97
C LEU A 203 -10.72 -2.29 3.08
N GLU A 204 -9.82 -2.48 2.12
CA GLU A 204 -9.46 -1.50 1.09
C GLU A 204 -9.52 -2.15 -0.28
N ILE A 205 -10.14 -1.47 -1.24
CA ILE A 205 -10.21 -1.86 -2.65
C ILE A 205 -9.63 -0.75 -3.51
N LEU A 206 -8.74 -1.12 -4.43
CA LEU A 206 -8.25 -0.24 -5.49
C LEU A 206 -8.73 -0.73 -6.84
N SER A 207 -9.22 0.19 -7.66
CA SER A 207 -9.76 -0.09 -8.99
C SER A 207 -9.40 1.01 -9.99
N ASP A 208 -9.30 0.68 -11.29
CA ASP A 208 -9.15 1.65 -12.39
C ASP A 208 -10.49 2.21 -12.87
N GLN A 209 -11.58 1.56 -12.48
CA GLN A 209 -12.93 1.95 -12.86
C GLN A 209 -13.76 2.21 -11.61
N PRO A 210 -14.73 3.11 -11.66
CA PRO A 210 -15.67 3.29 -10.58
C PRO A 210 -16.39 1.97 -10.25
N LEU A 211 -16.45 1.65 -8.97
CA LEU A 211 -17.22 0.50 -8.46
C LEU A 211 -18.49 0.97 -7.78
N ASP A 212 -19.52 0.13 -7.78
CA ASP A 212 -20.72 0.38 -6.98
C ASP A 212 -20.41 0.15 -5.49
N LYS A 213 -20.05 1.24 -4.81
CA LYS A 213 -19.71 1.24 -3.38
C LYS A 213 -20.84 0.65 -2.54
N ARG A 214 -22.10 0.97 -2.87
CA ARG A 214 -23.26 0.51 -2.11
C ARG A 214 -23.44 -1.00 -2.23
N HIS A 215 -23.35 -1.53 -3.42
CA HIS A 215 -23.42 -2.97 -3.66
C HIS A 215 -22.31 -3.72 -2.91
N ILE A 216 -21.08 -3.16 -2.90
CA ILE A 216 -19.97 -3.78 -2.16
C ILE A 216 -20.24 -3.74 -0.66
N GLU A 217 -20.71 -2.62 -0.11
CA GLU A 217 -21.03 -2.48 1.31
C GLU A 217 -22.12 -3.45 1.75
N GLU A 218 -23.22 -3.54 0.99
CA GLU A 218 -24.29 -4.50 1.24
C GLU A 218 -23.77 -5.95 1.22
N GLY A 219 -22.89 -6.28 0.27
CA GLY A 219 -22.27 -7.59 0.20
C GLY A 219 -21.34 -7.89 1.38
N LEU A 220 -20.58 -6.90 1.85
CA LEU A 220 -19.75 -7.04 3.04
C LEU A 220 -20.58 -7.24 4.31
N LEU A 221 -21.66 -6.48 4.46
CA LEU A 221 -22.60 -6.64 5.58
C LEU A 221 -23.27 -8.01 5.58
N ALA A 222 -23.62 -8.53 4.41
CA ALA A 222 -24.16 -9.89 4.28
C ALA A 222 -23.13 -10.98 4.65
N CYS A 223 -21.85 -10.67 4.70
CA CYS A 223 -20.80 -11.57 5.15
C CYS A 223 -20.62 -11.60 6.67
N LEU A 224 -21.24 -10.68 7.41
CA LEU A 224 -21.20 -10.70 8.86
C LEU A 224 -21.96 -11.91 9.40
N LYS A 225 -21.46 -12.49 10.46
CA LYS A 225 -22.20 -13.50 11.25
C LYS A 225 -23.34 -12.79 11.94
N GLN A 226 -24.52 -13.36 11.85
CA GLN A 226 -25.62 -12.92 12.71
C GLN A 226 -25.23 -13.22 14.16
N ALA A 227 -25.47 -12.25 15.06
CA ALA A 227 -25.33 -12.51 16.48
C ALA A 227 -26.26 -13.69 16.81
N GLU A 228 -25.71 -14.77 17.34
CA GLU A 228 -26.55 -15.80 17.93
C GLU A 228 -27.27 -15.17 19.14
N PRO A 229 -28.60 -15.37 19.25
CA PRO A 229 -29.39 -14.80 20.32
C PRO A 229 -28.97 -15.30 21.70
#